data_c923ea356bc9dabde445d4607fd9038e
#
_entry.id   c923ea356bc9dabde445d4607fd9038e
#
_cell.length_a   1.000
_cell.length_b   1.000
_cell.length_c   1.000
_cell.angle_alpha   90.00
_cell.angle_beta   90.00
_cell.angle_gamma   90.00
#
_symmetry.space_group_name_H-M   'P 1'
#
loop_
_entity.id
_entity.type
_entity.pdbx_description
1 polymer ?
#
loop_
_entity_poly.entity_id
_entity_poly.type
_entity_poly.pdbx_seq_one_letter_code
_entity_poly.pdbx_strand_id
1 'polypeptide(L)' 'DAPVFGPSRRLDYELELGVWIGPGNALGEPIPIDEAEDHVAGYCLLNDWSARDLQAWEYQPLGPFLAKNF' A
#
# COMPACT_ATOMS: atom_id res chain seq x y z
N ASP A 1 23.75 -12.79 -9.30
CA ASP A 1 23.47 -13.61 -8.11
C ASP A 1 22.02 -14.07 -8.13
N ALA A 2 21.79 -15.27 -7.58
CA ALA A 2 20.45 -15.80 -7.48
C ALA A 2 19.63 -15.04 -6.40
N PRO A 3 18.32 -14.83 -6.60
CA PRO A 3 17.49 -14.25 -5.58
C PRO A 3 17.41 -15.18 -4.35
N VAL A 4 17.37 -14.59 -3.17
CA VAL A 4 17.32 -15.30 -1.90
C VAL A 4 16.05 -14.89 -1.15
N PHE A 5 15.25 -15.87 -0.76
CA PHE A 5 14.12 -15.65 0.13
C PHE A 5 14.61 -15.70 1.59
N GLY A 6 14.22 -14.72 2.38
CA GLY A 6 14.61 -14.66 3.78
C GLY A 6 13.95 -13.49 4.51
N PRO A 7 14.22 -13.36 5.81
CA PRO A 7 13.64 -12.27 6.59
C PRO A 7 14.23 -10.91 6.20
N SER A 8 13.41 -9.86 6.31
CA SER A 8 13.92 -8.51 6.22
C SER A 8 14.89 -8.23 7.38
N ARG A 9 15.97 -7.52 7.09
CA ARG A 9 16.94 -7.09 8.11
C ARG A 9 16.61 -5.73 8.71
N ARG A 10 15.65 -5.01 8.12
CA ARG A 10 15.25 -3.67 8.55
C ARG A 10 13.73 -3.54 8.47
N LEU A 11 13.06 -4.36 9.25
CA LEU A 11 11.61 -4.31 9.38
C LEU A 11 11.19 -3.05 10.13
N ASP A 12 10.22 -2.31 9.59
CA ASP A 12 9.69 -1.10 10.18
C ASP A 12 8.18 -1.05 10.01
N TYR A 13 7.50 -0.31 10.87
CA TYR A 13 6.08 -0.09 10.77
C TYR A 13 5.77 1.25 10.10
N GLU A 14 4.60 1.34 9.50
CA GLU A 14 4.03 2.60 9.03
C GLU A 14 2.59 2.71 9.54
N LEU A 15 2.33 3.69 10.39
CA LEU A 15 0.97 3.94 10.85
C LEU A 15 0.22 4.75 9.79
N GLU A 16 -0.84 4.17 9.26
CA GLU A 16 -1.62 4.74 8.18
C GLU A 16 -3.11 4.72 8.51
N LEU A 17 -3.87 5.49 7.74
CA LEU A 17 -5.33 5.45 7.76
C LEU A 17 -5.79 4.49 6.66
N GLY A 18 -6.48 3.44 7.06
CA GLY A 18 -7.15 2.53 6.13
C GLY A 18 -8.57 3.03 5.84
N VAL A 19 -8.98 2.90 4.59
CA VAL A 19 -10.33 3.26 4.15
C VAL A 19 -11.02 2.02 3.60
N TRP A 20 -12.12 1.62 4.21
CA TRP A 20 -12.95 0.54 3.71
C TRP A 20 -13.90 1.07 2.65
N ILE A 21 -13.86 0.50 1.46
CA ILE A 21 -14.76 0.84 0.38
C ILE A 21 -16.05 0.04 0.53
N GLY A 22 -17.17 0.71 0.51
CA GLY A 22 -18.51 0.11 0.51
C GLY A 22 -18.93 -0.28 -0.91
N PRO A 23 -19.93 0.42 -1.49
CA PRO A 23 -20.31 0.13 -2.86
C PRO A 23 -19.18 0.53 -3.82
N GLY A 24 -18.88 -0.35 -4.75
CA GLY A 24 -17.88 -0.09 -5.79
C GLY A 24 -18.47 0.69 -6.97
N ASN A 25 -17.66 0.83 -8.00
CA ASN A 25 -18.05 1.43 -9.28
C ASN A 25 -17.85 0.42 -10.41
N ALA A 26 -18.48 0.65 -11.53
CA ALA A 26 -18.28 -0.18 -12.71
C ALA A 26 -16.88 0.05 -13.28
N LEU A 27 -16.30 -0.98 -13.88
CA LEU A 27 -14.98 -0.90 -14.50
C LEU A 27 -14.97 0.18 -15.59
N GLY A 28 -13.99 1.06 -15.52
CA GLY A 28 -13.85 2.17 -16.46
C GLY A 28 -14.71 3.39 -16.16
N GLU A 29 -15.54 3.34 -15.13
CA GLU A 29 -16.38 4.49 -14.71
C GLU A 29 -15.79 5.12 -13.45
N PRO A 30 -15.15 6.29 -13.55
CA PRO A 30 -14.59 6.95 -12.37
C PRO A 30 -15.68 7.49 -11.46
N ILE A 31 -15.40 7.49 -10.15
CA ILE A 31 -16.28 8.10 -9.16
C ILE A 31 -15.99 9.60 -9.12
N PRO A 32 -17.02 10.46 -9.34
CA PRO A 32 -16.84 11.90 -9.19
C PRO A 32 -16.46 12.27 -7.76
N ILE A 33 -15.68 13.33 -7.60
CA ILE A 33 -15.16 13.72 -6.28
C ILE A 33 -16.28 14.09 -5.30
N ASP A 34 -17.36 14.67 -5.76
CA ASP A 34 -18.50 15.05 -4.94
C ASP A 34 -19.35 13.84 -4.49
N GLU A 35 -19.12 12.67 -5.08
CA GLU A 35 -19.77 11.42 -4.70
C GLU A 35 -18.85 10.46 -3.93
N ALA A 36 -17.57 10.81 -3.77
CA ALA A 36 -16.57 9.90 -3.23
C ALA A 36 -16.91 9.41 -1.82
N GLU A 37 -17.45 10.27 -0.96
CA GLU A 37 -17.81 9.89 0.42
C GLU A 37 -18.91 8.81 0.48
N ASP A 38 -19.78 8.74 -0.51
CA ASP A 38 -20.84 7.74 -0.56
C ASP A 38 -20.29 6.31 -0.74
N HIS A 39 -19.05 6.21 -1.20
CA HIS A 39 -18.37 4.94 -1.41
C HIS A 39 -17.52 4.49 -0.22
N VAL A 40 -17.40 5.31 0.82
CA VAL A 40 -16.62 4.98 2.01
C VAL A 40 -17.52 4.30 3.04
N ALA A 41 -17.16 3.06 3.42
CA ALA A 41 -17.88 2.33 4.46
C ALA A 41 -17.35 2.66 5.87
N GLY A 42 -16.07 2.98 6.00
CA GLY A 42 -15.48 3.30 7.29
C GLY A 42 -13.97 3.44 7.21
N TYR A 43 -13.36 3.71 8.38
CA TYR A 43 -11.94 3.92 8.52
C TYR A 43 -11.37 2.96 9.57
N CYS A 44 -10.09 2.67 9.45
CA CYS A 44 -9.36 1.87 10.43
C CYS A 44 -7.91 2.33 10.51
N LEU A 45 -7.23 1.89 11.56
CA LEU A 45 -5.77 1.99 11.60
C LEU A 45 -5.18 0.87 10.76
N LEU A 46 -4.18 1.20 9.98
CA LEU A 46 -3.45 0.27 9.15
C LEU A 46 -1.97 0.32 9.51
N ASN A 47 -1.34 -0.84 9.64
CA ASN A 47 0.10 -0.93 9.74
C ASN A 47 0.63 -1.46 8.41
N ASP A 48 1.29 -0.58 7.66
CA ASP A 48 1.93 -0.93 6.41
C ASP A 48 3.36 -1.39 6.70
N TRP A 49 3.50 -2.67 7.09
CA TRP A 49 4.82 -3.25 7.36
C TRP A 49 5.77 -3.09 6.19
N SER A 50 6.95 -2.57 6.46
CA SER A 50 7.90 -2.18 5.43
C SER A 50 9.27 -2.82 5.65
N ALA A 51 9.79 -3.44 4.59
CA ALA A 51 11.16 -3.94 4.55
C ALA A 51 12.08 -2.83 4.04
N ARG A 52 12.71 -2.08 4.94
CA ARG A 52 13.51 -0.91 4.57
C ARG A 52 14.77 -1.26 3.77
N ASP A 53 15.30 -2.44 3.96
CA ASP A 53 16.41 -2.95 3.15
C ASP A 53 16.01 -3.15 1.68
N LEU A 54 14.84 -3.72 1.44
CA LEU A 54 14.30 -3.87 0.08
C LEU A 54 13.91 -2.52 -0.52
N GLN A 55 13.30 -1.64 0.25
CA GLN A 55 12.96 -0.29 -0.19
C GLN A 55 14.20 0.48 -0.64
N ALA A 56 15.29 0.39 0.12
CA ALA A 56 16.54 1.07 -0.22
C ALA A 56 17.12 0.59 -1.55
N TRP A 57 16.88 -0.68 -1.91
CA TRP A 57 17.29 -1.23 -3.19
C TRP A 57 16.39 -0.74 -4.34
N GLU A 58 15.07 -0.70 -4.14
CA GLU A 58 14.12 -0.49 -5.24
C GLU A 58 13.73 0.98 -5.49
N TYR A 59 13.86 1.88 -4.49
CA TYR A 59 13.21 3.20 -4.56
C TYR A 59 13.78 4.11 -5.65
N GLN A 60 14.99 3.89 -6.11
CA GLN A 60 15.62 4.63 -7.20
C GLN A 60 15.91 3.70 -8.39
N PRO A 61 15.34 3.94 -9.56
CA PRO A 61 14.39 5.01 -9.93
C PRO A 61 12.91 4.61 -9.81
N LEU A 62 12.60 3.41 -9.37
CA LEU A 62 11.26 2.82 -9.49
C LEU A 62 10.26 3.30 -8.43
N GLY A 63 10.76 3.82 -7.31
CA GLY A 63 9.93 4.10 -6.14
C GLY A 63 9.64 2.84 -5.31
N PRO A 64 9.00 2.96 -4.15
CA PRO A 64 8.79 1.86 -3.20
C PRO A 64 7.54 1.02 -3.55
N PHE A 65 7.44 0.50 -4.77
CA PHE A 65 6.21 -0.10 -5.27
C PHE A 65 6.28 -1.60 -5.53
N LEU A 66 7.43 -2.23 -5.34
CA LEU A 66 7.61 -3.62 -5.73
C LEU A 66 7.63 -4.58 -4.55
N ALA A 67 8.54 -4.39 -3.62
CA ALA A 67 8.87 -5.43 -2.67
C ALA A 67 9.03 -4.97 -1.21
N LYS A 68 8.86 -3.68 -0.91
CA LYS A 68 8.99 -3.20 0.47
C LYS A 68 7.88 -3.70 1.39
N ASN A 69 6.71 -3.96 0.83
CA ASN A 69 5.53 -4.42 1.57
C ASN A 69 5.39 -5.93 1.52
N PHE A 70 4.79 -6.52 2.55
CA PHE A 70 4.55 -7.96 2.61
C PHE A 70 3.46 -8.32 3.64
#